data_97ae8cc2440e18138397ed1d56235f1f
#
_entry.id   97ae8cc2440e18138397ed1d56235f1f
#
_cell.length_a   1.000
_cell.length_b   1.000
_cell.length_c   1.000
_cell.angle_alpha   90.00
_cell.angle_beta   90.00
_cell.angle_gamma   90.00
#
_symmetry.space_group_name_H-M   'P 1'
#
loop_
_entity.id
_entity.type
_entity.pdbx_description
1 polymer ?
#
loop_
_entity_poly.entity_id
_entity_poly.type
_entity_poly.pdbx_seq_one_letter_code
_entity_poly.pdbx_strand_id
1 'polypeptide(L)'
;MLGILLGLITLMVFAYLGWSIIWVAPVAAGIVALTGGLDLLDAYTGTYMSGFVDFAQSWFPVFMLGAVFGKLMEDTGMARSVALALTKLIGTKRAILGVLVASAVLTYGGVSLFVVIFAVYPLAISLFREADISRRLLPPTVALGAFTFTMTALPGTPQIQNLIPIEYFRTSATAAPLMGIVAALVMAVGGYFYLRWREKQITAKGEHFTEPKDKSMMEKEEQAPPFMLSILPLITVLLTLNLFGWDIVVALLAGIILIMLLNLSKFKKFVPAINGGASGSVLAIINTSAAVGFGSVVREVPGFDQLTSLLMGVRGNPLISEAVAVNILAGSTGSASGGMGIALEALGEEYYQIAMNTGINPEAFHRIASLSSGGLDALPHNGAVLTLLTITGMSHKDSYKDIFVVAVLIPIISVIVVILLNTIGVL
;
A
#
# COMPACT_ATOMS: atom_id res chain seq x y z
N MET A 1 24.48 15.39 -8.97
CA MET A 1 23.04 15.52 -9.28
C MET A 1 22.62 14.88 -10.61
N LEU A 2 23.27 15.16 -11.75
CA LEU A 2 22.88 14.57 -13.05
C LEU A 2 22.82 13.02 -13.02
N GLY A 3 23.80 12.36 -12.40
CA GLY A 3 23.80 10.90 -12.26
C GLY A 3 22.64 10.34 -11.48
N ILE A 4 22.21 11.02 -10.41
CA ILE A 4 21.03 10.63 -9.63
C ILE A 4 19.77 10.72 -10.50
N LEU A 5 19.62 11.80 -11.27
CA LEU A 5 18.50 11.96 -12.20
C LEU A 5 18.51 10.88 -13.28
N LEU A 6 19.67 10.56 -13.86
CA LEU A 6 19.81 9.48 -14.84
C LEU A 6 19.46 8.11 -14.24
N GLY A 7 19.90 7.82 -13.01
CA GLY A 7 19.52 6.60 -12.29
C GLY A 7 18.01 6.51 -12.06
N LEU A 8 17.39 7.59 -11.58
CA LEU A 8 15.93 7.66 -11.39
C LEU A 8 15.16 7.50 -12.70
N ILE A 9 15.59 8.16 -13.77
CA ILE A 9 14.98 8.02 -15.11
C ILE A 9 15.10 6.57 -15.59
N THR A 10 16.27 5.95 -15.41
CA THR A 10 16.50 4.55 -15.77
C THR A 10 15.53 3.66 -15.00
N LEU A 11 15.45 3.83 -13.68
CA LEU A 11 14.55 3.05 -12.83
C LEU A 11 13.09 3.21 -13.29
N MET A 12 12.62 4.46 -13.53
CA MET A 12 11.29 4.75 -14.03
C MET A 12 10.99 4.11 -15.39
N VAL A 13 11.86 4.33 -16.37
CA VAL A 13 11.65 3.87 -17.75
C VAL A 13 11.60 2.35 -17.81
N PHE A 14 12.53 1.66 -17.17
CA PHE A 14 12.55 0.21 -17.20
C PHE A 14 11.41 -0.42 -16.37
N ALA A 15 11.05 0.17 -15.23
CA ALA A 15 9.87 -0.26 -14.47
C ALA A 15 8.58 -0.10 -15.29
N TYR A 16 8.44 1.02 -16.02
CA TYR A 16 7.31 1.28 -16.91
C TYR A 16 7.27 0.30 -18.11
N LEU A 17 8.43 -0.14 -18.60
CA LEU A 17 8.56 -1.17 -19.62
C LEU A 17 8.29 -2.60 -19.11
N GLY A 18 7.99 -2.77 -17.80
CA GLY A 18 7.66 -4.05 -17.19
C GLY A 18 8.87 -4.86 -16.72
N TRP A 19 10.06 -4.26 -16.62
CA TRP A 19 11.23 -4.92 -16.08
C TRP A 19 11.14 -5.01 -14.55
N SER A 20 11.64 -6.12 -14.00
CA SER A 20 11.64 -6.32 -12.54
C SER A 20 12.55 -5.29 -11.83
N ILE A 21 12.03 -4.69 -10.75
CA ILE A 21 12.79 -3.78 -9.88
C ILE A 21 14.03 -4.47 -9.29
N ILE A 22 13.98 -5.78 -9.05
CA ILE A 22 15.13 -6.56 -8.56
C ILE A 22 16.34 -6.46 -9.51
N TRP A 23 16.07 -6.34 -10.82
CA TRP A 23 17.11 -6.17 -11.83
C TRP A 23 17.41 -4.69 -12.12
N VAL A 24 16.38 -3.86 -12.17
CA VAL A 24 16.52 -2.46 -12.58
C VAL A 24 17.19 -1.61 -11.50
N ALA A 25 16.88 -1.86 -10.22
CA ALA A 25 17.45 -1.07 -9.14
C ALA A 25 18.99 -1.15 -9.06
N PRO A 26 19.63 -2.34 -9.10
CA PRO A 26 21.10 -2.40 -9.15
C PRO A 26 21.68 -1.78 -10.41
N VAL A 27 21.03 -1.87 -11.57
CA VAL A 27 21.50 -1.20 -12.79
C VAL A 27 21.44 0.32 -12.63
N ALA A 28 20.34 0.84 -12.12
CA ALA A 28 20.19 2.26 -11.83
C ALA A 28 21.21 2.76 -10.79
N ALA A 29 21.46 1.96 -9.73
CA ALA A 29 22.47 2.24 -8.73
C ALA A 29 23.88 2.28 -9.34
N GLY A 30 24.19 1.36 -10.27
CA GLY A 30 25.45 1.36 -11.02
C GLY A 30 25.66 2.64 -11.84
N ILE A 31 24.60 3.17 -12.47
CA ILE A 31 24.66 4.45 -13.20
C ILE A 31 24.96 5.60 -12.24
N VAL A 32 24.31 5.61 -11.06
CA VAL A 32 24.55 6.63 -10.02
C VAL A 32 25.98 6.54 -9.51
N ALA A 33 26.48 5.33 -9.20
CA ALA A 33 27.83 5.08 -8.70
C ALA A 33 28.90 5.55 -9.71
N LEU A 34 28.80 5.11 -10.97
CA LEU A 34 29.74 5.50 -12.04
C LEU A 34 29.78 7.01 -12.25
N THR A 35 28.62 7.65 -12.31
CA THR A 35 28.53 9.10 -12.54
C THR A 35 28.87 9.91 -11.30
N GLY A 36 28.78 9.31 -10.11
CA GLY A 36 29.18 9.87 -8.82
C GLY A 36 30.66 9.69 -8.48
N GLY A 37 31.39 8.91 -9.29
CA GLY A 37 32.82 8.64 -9.06
C GLY A 37 33.11 7.57 -8.01
N LEU A 38 32.13 6.74 -7.68
CA LEU A 38 32.33 5.59 -6.79
C LEU A 38 32.92 4.40 -7.57
N ASP A 39 33.69 3.55 -6.88
CA ASP A 39 34.02 2.24 -7.43
C ASP A 39 32.76 1.39 -7.60
N LEU A 40 32.57 0.84 -8.80
CA LEU A 40 31.35 0.13 -9.15
C LEU A 40 31.15 -1.14 -8.31
N LEU A 41 32.25 -1.88 -8.06
CA LEU A 41 32.17 -3.15 -7.33
C LEU A 41 31.88 -2.88 -5.84
N ASP A 42 32.60 -1.93 -5.25
CA ASP A 42 32.41 -1.53 -3.85
C ASP A 42 31.02 -0.92 -3.63
N ALA A 43 30.55 -0.07 -4.55
CA ALA A 43 29.21 0.50 -4.48
C ALA A 43 28.13 -0.59 -4.55
N TYR A 44 28.32 -1.64 -5.34
CA TYR A 44 27.37 -2.74 -5.46
C TYR A 44 27.44 -3.71 -4.28
N THR A 45 28.65 -4.26 -3.97
CA THR A 45 28.80 -5.30 -2.94
C THR A 45 28.81 -4.75 -1.53
N GLY A 46 29.20 -3.49 -1.34
CA GLY A 46 29.17 -2.76 -0.09
C GLY A 46 27.89 -1.94 0.07
N THR A 47 27.85 -0.72 -0.45
CA THR A 47 26.78 0.26 -0.18
C THR A 47 25.39 -0.23 -0.58
N TYR A 48 25.22 -0.71 -1.84
CA TYR A 48 23.92 -1.22 -2.32
C TYR A 48 23.46 -2.44 -1.50
N MET A 49 24.35 -3.42 -1.29
CA MET A 49 23.99 -4.64 -0.57
C MET A 49 23.78 -4.39 0.93
N SER A 50 24.46 -3.41 1.55
CA SER A 50 24.15 -3.02 2.94
C SER A 50 22.72 -2.53 3.06
N GLY A 51 22.30 -1.52 2.29
CA GLY A 51 20.94 -1.05 2.36
C GLY A 51 19.88 -2.10 2.00
N PHE A 52 20.19 -2.95 1.03
CA PHE A 52 19.34 -4.10 0.69
C PHE A 52 19.15 -5.06 1.88
N VAL A 53 20.25 -5.45 2.53
CA VAL A 53 20.25 -6.44 3.63
C VAL A 53 19.64 -5.82 4.89
N ASP A 54 20.00 -4.59 5.23
CA ASP A 54 19.47 -3.90 6.42
C ASP A 54 17.95 -3.78 6.36
N PHE A 55 17.41 -3.39 5.19
CA PHE A 55 15.96 -3.36 5.00
C PHE A 55 15.34 -4.76 5.09
N ALA A 56 15.94 -5.76 4.44
CA ALA A 56 15.44 -7.13 4.51
C ALA A 56 15.47 -7.67 5.95
N GLN A 57 16.53 -7.40 6.69
CA GLN A 57 16.68 -7.82 8.09
C GLN A 57 15.60 -7.21 8.99
N SER A 58 15.35 -5.91 8.85
CA SER A 58 14.36 -5.19 9.66
C SER A 58 12.93 -5.64 9.33
N TRP A 59 12.60 -5.86 8.06
CA TRP A 59 11.21 -5.95 7.60
C TRP A 59 10.77 -7.33 7.12
N PHE A 60 11.68 -8.26 6.85
CA PHE A 60 11.30 -9.62 6.38
C PHE A 60 10.30 -10.33 7.31
N PRO A 61 10.47 -10.30 8.65
CA PRO A 61 9.49 -10.93 9.54
C PRO A 61 8.08 -10.37 9.39
N VAL A 62 7.96 -9.04 9.23
CA VAL A 62 6.67 -8.36 9.08
C VAL A 62 6.01 -8.70 7.74
N PHE A 63 6.77 -8.67 6.63
CA PHE A 63 6.28 -9.06 5.31
C PHE A 63 5.82 -10.53 5.29
N MET A 64 6.62 -11.42 5.87
CA MET A 64 6.33 -12.86 5.92
C MET A 64 5.07 -13.14 6.75
N LEU A 65 5.02 -12.62 7.98
CA LEU A 65 3.88 -12.87 8.86
C LEU A 65 2.60 -12.21 8.36
N GLY A 66 2.68 -11.01 7.78
CA GLY A 66 1.53 -10.36 7.16
C GLY A 66 0.99 -11.17 5.97
N ALA A 67 1.86 -11.73 5.13
CA ALA A 67 1.46 -12.59 4.02
C ALA A 67 0.87 -13.92 4.51
N VAL A 68 1.47 -14.56 5.53
CA VAL A 68 0.94 -15.78 6.17
C VAL A 68 -0.42 -15.52 6.82
N PHE A 69 -0.56 -14.42 7.56
CA PHE A 69 -1.83 -14.00 8.16
C PHE A 69 -2.91 -13.86 7.11
N GLY A 70 -2.63 -13.12 6.03
CA GLY A 70 -3.56 -12.92 4.92
C GLY A 70 -3.94 -14.25 4.25
N LYS A 71 -2.95 -15.12 3.97
CA LYS A 71 -3.19 -16.41 3.32
C LYS A 71 -4.00 -17.37 4.18
N LEU A 72 -3.77 -17.40 5.49
CA LEU A 72 -4.59 -18.16 6.42
C LEU A 72 -6.04 -17.63 6.47
N MET A 73 -6.23 -16.31 6.52
CA MET A 73 -7.56 -15.69 6.44
C MET A 73 -8.31 -16.07 5.15
N GLU A 74 -7.60 -16.17 4.03
CA GLU A 74 -8.14 -16.61 2.74
C GLU A 74 -8.51 -18.10 2.76
N ASP A 75 -7.54 -18.98 3.04
CA ASP A 75 -7.70 -20.43 2.91
C ASP A 75 -8.65 -21.03 3.95
N THR A 76 -8.82 -20.37 5.11
CA THR A 76 -9.85 -20.73 6.10
C THR A 76 -11.25 -20.21 5.74
N GLY A 77 -11.33 -19.27 4.79
CA GLY A 77 -12.56 -18.60 4.38
C GLY A 77 -13.01 -17.46 5.32
N MET A 78 -12.17 -17.10 6.30
CA MET A 78 -12.49 -16.01 7.26
C MET A 78 -12.58 -14.65 6.56
N ALA A 79 -11.66 -14.33 5.63
CA ALA A 79 -11.71 -13.09 4.87
C ALA A 79 -13.02 -12.98 4.06
N ARG A 80 -13.44 -14.07 3.43
CA ARG A 80 -14.73 -14.15 2.71
C ARG A 80 -15.92 -13.96 3.65
N SER A 81 -15.88 -14.55 4.85
CA SER A 81 -16.95 -14.42 5.85
C SER A 81 -17.13 -12.96 6.28
N VAL A 82 -16.03 -12.24 6.57
CA VAL A 82 -16.07 -10.83 6.92
C VAL A 82 -16.66 -9.99 5.78
N ALA A 83 -16.17 -10.21 4.57
CA ALA A 83 -16.66 -9.49 3.39
C ALA A 83 -18.16 -9.74 3.15
N LEU A 84 -18.61 -11.00 3.26
CA LEU A 84 -20.00 -11.41 3.05
C LEU A 84 -20.93 -10.78 4.10
N ALA A 85 -20.54 -10.74 5.36
CA ALA A 85 -21.33 -10.14 6.42
C ALA A 85 -21.51 -8.62 6.22
N LEU A 86 -20.41 -7.92 5.90
CA LEU A 86 -20.44 -6.48 5.67
C LEU A 86 -21.27 -6.11 4.43
N THR A 87 -21.12 -6.85 3.34
CA THR A 87 -21.90 -6.60 2.12
C THR A 87 -23.40 -6.87 2.33
N LYS A 88 -23.76 -7.92 3.08
CA LYS A 88 -25.15 -8.19 3.44
C LYS A 88 -25.75 -7.09 4.34
N LEU A 89 -24.97 -6.59 5.31
CA LEU A 89 -25.41 -5.52 6.21
C LEU A 89 -25.71 -4.22 5.45
N ILE A 90 -24.89 -3.88 4.47
CA ILE A 90 -25.03 -2.64 3.67
C ILE A 90 -26.14 -2.79 2.61
N GLY A 91 -26.32 -3.99 2.09
CA GLY A 91 -27.34 -4.35 1.12
C GLY A 91 -26.99 -3.98 -0.32
N THR A 92 -27.72 -4.59 -1.26
CA THR A 92 -27.44 -4.55 -2.70
C THR A 92 -27.66 -3.19 -3.32
N LYS A 93 -28.61 -2.38 -2.81
CA LYS A 93 -28.85 -1.01 -3.28
C LYS A 93 -27.63 -0.08 -3.15
N ARG A 94 -26.64 -0.46 -2.31
CA ARG A 94 -25.42 0.28 -2.06
C ARG A 94 -24.18 -0.56 -2.38
N ALA A 95 -24.21 -1.27 -3.51
CA ALA A 95 -23.18 -2.24 -3.88
C ALA A 95 -21.75 -1.66 -3.84
N ILE A 96 -21.53 -0.46 -4.39
CA ILE A 96 -20.23 0.23 -4.32
C ILE A 96 -19.80 0.41 -2.85
N LEU A 97 -20.69 0.87 -1.97
CA LEU A 97 -20.35 1.04 -0.55
C LEU A 97 -20.07 -0.31 0.13
N GLY A 98 -20.82 -1.36 -0.20
CA GLY A 98 -20.61 -2.70 0.35
C GLY A 98 -19.25 -3.25 0.01
N VAL A 99 -18.84 -3.17 -1.26
CA VAL A 99 -17.53 -3.60 -1.74
C VAL A 99 -16.39 -2.74 -1.15
N LEU A 100 -16.57 -1.42 -1.11
CA LEU A 100 -15.63 -0.49 -0.49
C LEU A 100 -15.36 -0.84 0.97
N VAL A 101 -16.41 -0.95 1.78
CA VAL A 101 -16.31 -1.21 3.23
C VAL A 101 -15.73 -2.60 3.49
N ALA A 102 -16.13 -3.62 2.72
CA ALA A 102 -15.56 -4.96 2.85
C ALA A 102 -14.04 -4.95 2.58
N SER A 103 -13.61 -4.31 1.50
CA SER A 103 -12.19 -4.14 1.17
C SER A 103 -11.45 -3.35 2.27
N ALA A 104 -12.05 -2.26 2.74
CA ALA A 104 -11.46 -1.41 3.75
C ALA A 104 -11.25 -2.11 5.11
N VAL A 105 -12.25 -2.84 5.60
CA VAL A 105 -12.15 -3.55 6.88
C VAL A 105 -11.10 -4.64 6.84
N LEU A 106 -11.04 -5.41 5.76
CA LEU A 106 -10.02 -6.45 5.59
C LEU A 106 -8.61 -5.84 5.54
N THR A 107 -8.41 -4.80 4.73
CA THR A 107 -7.08 -4.15 4.60
C THR A 107 -6.66 -3.49 5.91
N TYR A 108 -7.55 -2.76 6.58
CA TYR A 108 -7.25 -2.14 7.87
C TYR A 108 -6.94 -3.17 8.95
N GLY A 109 -7.55 -4.35 8.89
CA GLY A 109 -7.25 -5.48 9.78
C GLY A 109 -5.94 -6.22 9.47
N GLY A 110 -5.14 -5.78 8.49
CA GLY A 110 -3.84 -6.37 8.16
C GLY A 110 -3.85 -7.39 7.04
N VAL A 111 -5.01 -7.63 6.40
CA VAL A 111 -5.07 -8.52 5.23
C VAL A 111 -4.45 -7.81 4.03
N SER A 112 -3.51 -8.48 3.35
CA SER A 112 -2.85 -7.90 2.18
C SER A 112 -3.86 -7.63 1.06
N LEU A 113 -3.63 -6.55 0.32
CA LEU A 113 -4.50 -6.14 -0.79
C LEU A 113 -4.74 -7.26 -1.83
N PHE A 114 -3.75 -8.11 -2.08
CA PHE A 114 -3.88 -9.25 -3.01
C PHE A 114 -4.93 -10.26 -2.51
N VAL A 115 -4.90 -10.60 -1.23
CA VAL A 115 -5.91 -11.49 -0.60
C VAL A 115 -7.29 -10.82 -0.58
N VAL A 116 -7.35 -9.52 -0.29
CA VAL A 116 -8.60 -8.76 -0.30
C VAL A 116 -9.30 -8.86 -1.65
N ILE A 117 -8.56 -8.73 -2.77
CA ILE A 117 -9.12 -8.83 -4.11
C ILE A 117 -9.80 -10.20 -4.31
N PHE A 118 -9.11 -11.30 -3.97
CA PHE A 118 -9.67 -12.65 -4.11
C PHE A 118 -10.88 -12.88 -3.21
N ALA A 119 -10.87 -12.39 -1.97
CA ALA A 119 -11.98 -12.56 -1.04
C ALA A 119 -13.22 -11.75 -1.42
N VAL A 120 -13.02 -10.54 -1.96
CA VAL A 120 -14.11 -9.60 -2.24
C VAL A 120 -14.68 -9.76 -3.66
N TYR A 121 -13.88 -10.18 -4.64
CA TYR A 121 -14.28 -10.23 -6.05
C TYR A 121 -15.57 -11.02 -6.33
N PRO A 122 -15.75 -12.29 -5.85
CA PRO A 122 -16.98 -13.04 -6.10
C PRO A 122 -18.23 -12.35 -5.55
N LEU A 123 -18.10 -11.72 -4.37
CA LEU A 123 -19.17 -10.97 -3.72
C LEU A 123 -19.48 -9.68 -4.46
N ALA A 124 -18.45 -8.99 -4.90
CA ALA A 124 -18.58 -7.76 -5.68
C ALA A 124 -19.31 -8.00 -7.00
N ILE A 125 -19.00 -9.10 -7.71
CA ILE A 125 -19.71 -9.50 -8.93
C ILE A 125 -21.21 -9.75 -8.63
N SER A 126 -21.54 -10.46 -7.55
CA SER A 126 -22.93 -10.71 -7.17
C SER A 126 -23.68 -9.39 -6.88
N LEU A 127 -23.08 -8.51 -6.09
CA LEU A 127 -23.68 -7.21 -5.76
C LEU A 127 -23.85 -6.30 -6.98
N PHE A 128 -22.83 -6.23 -7.84
CA PHE A 128 -22.85 -5.40 -9.05
C PHE A 128 -23.88 -5.92 -10.05
N ARG A 129 -24.05 -7.26 -10.15
CA ARG A 129 -25.09 -7.89 -10.97
C ARG A 129 -26.49 -7.51 -10.48
N GLU A 130 -26.74 -7.64 -9.17
CA GLU A 130 -28.06 -7.35 -8.60
C GLU A 130 -28.39 -5.86 -8.64
N ALA A 131 -27.39 -4.98 -8.50
CA ALA A 131 -27.55 -3.55 -8.60
C ALA A 131 -27.50 -3.01 -10.06
N ASP A 132 -27.26 -3.87 -11.05
CA ASP A 132 -27.08 -3.54 -12.46
C ASP A 132 -26.00 -2.49 -12.73
N ILE A 133 -24.87 -2.58 -12.00
CA ILE A 133 -23.74 -1.67 -12.10
C ILE A 133 -22.69 -2.25 -13.06
N SER A 134 -22.19 -1.44 -14.01
CA SER A 134 -21.12 -1.85 -14.92
C SER A 134 -19.87 -2.32 -14.15
N ARG A 135 -19.35 -3.50 -14.51
CA ARG A 135 -18.16 -4.11 -13.87
C ARG A 135 -16.89 -3.26 -13.97
N ARG A 136 -16.83 -2.31 -14.91
CA ARG A 136 -15.68 -1.40 -15.01
C ARG A 136 -15.45 -0.56 -13.74
N LEU A 137 -16.47 -0.39 -12.89
CA LEU A 137 -16.35 0.30 -11.60
C LEU A 137 -15.93 -0.61 -10.45
N LEU A 138 -15.85 -1.93 -10.67
CA LEU A 138 -15.43 -2.87 -9.62
C LEU A 138 -13.95 -2.66 -9.24
N PRO A 139 -12.98 -2.64 -10.20
CA PRO A 139 -11.59 -2.38 -9.86
C PRO A 139 -11.37 -1.07 -9.07
N PRO A 140 -11.87 0.10 -9.50
CA PRO A 140 -11.66 1.32 -8.73
C PRO A 140 -12.37 1.31 -7.37
N THR A 141 -13.46 0.55 -7.19
CA THR A 141 -14.12 0.39 -5.89
C THR A 141 -13.26 -0.39 -4.91
N VAL A 142 -12.66 -1.51 -5.35
CA VAL A 142 -11.73 -2.29 -4.53
C VAL A 142 -10.45 -1.49 -4.27
N ALA A 143 -9.92 -0.80 -5.27
CA ALA A 143 -8.74 0.05 -5.14
C ALA A 143 -8.94 1.13 -4.07
N LEU A 144 -10.08 1.83 -4.08
CA LEU A 144 -10.41 2.82 -3.07
C LEU A 144 -10.43 2.24 -1.65
N GLY A 145 -10.95 1.01 -1.47
CA GLY A 145 -11.01 0.35 -0.16
C GLY A 145 -9.68 -0.21 0.32
N ALA A 146 -8.86 -0.75 -0.58
CA ALA A 146 -7.68 -1.54 -0.22
C ALA A 146 -6.34 -0.86 -0.51
N PHE A 147 -6.28 0.12 -1.45
CA PHE A 147 -5.02 0.72 -1.90
C PHE A 147 -4.78 2.13 -1.34
N THR A 148 -5.80 2.75 -0.73
CA THR A 148 -5.74 4.16 -0.35
C THR A 148 -5.78 4.36 1.17
N PHE A 149 -6.84 4.95 1.70
CA PHE A 149 -6.92 5.42 3.09
C PHE A 149 -6.67 4.36 4.16
N THR A 150 -7.01 3.11 3.91
CA THR A 150 -6.79 1.99 4.83
C THR A 150 -5.34 1.54 4.90
N MET A 151 -4.61 1.74 3.82
CA MET A 151 -3.21 1.35 3.69
C MET A 151 -2.27 2.46 4.19
N THR A 152 -2.58 3.73 3.90
CA THR A 152 -1.65 4.85 4.06
C THR A 152 -2.12 5.94 5.02
N ALA A 153 -3.43 6.08 5.26
CA ALA A 153 -3.97 7.21 6.00
C ALA A 153 -4.42 6.88 7.42
N LEU A 154 -5.20 5.80 7.59
CA LEU A 154 -5.75 5.48 8.90
C LEU A 154 -4.66 5.16 9.92
N PRO A 155 -4.63 5.86 11.07
CA PRO A 155 -3.67 5.58 12.12
C PRO A 155 -3.91 4.18 12.70
N GLY A 156 -2.82 3.53 13.10
CA GLY A 156 -2.89 2.20 13.72
C GLY A 156 -3.06 1.04 12.74
N THR A 157 -3.08 1.29 11.43
CA THR A 157 -3.09 0.20 10.44
C THR A 157 -1.78 -0.60 10.50
N PRO A 158 -1.82 -1.94 10.49
CA PRO A 158 -0.63 -2.79 10.46
C PRO A 158 -0.04 -2.92 9.05
N GLN A 159 -0.45 -2.06 8.12
CA GLN A 159 0.09 -2.04 6.76
C GLN A 159 1.50 -1.45 6.75
N ILE A 160 2.36 -2.03 5.91
CA ILE A 160 3.78 -1.71 5.84
C ILE A 160 4.06 -0.21 5.57
N GLN A 161 3.18 0.46 4.85
CA GLN A 161 3.26 1.89 4.55
C GLN A 161 3.12 2.78 5.78
N ASN A 162 2.43 2.29 6.82
CA ASN A 162 2.31 2.96 8.10
C ASN A 162 3.40 2.54 9.10
N LEU A 163 4.12 1.46 8.83
CA LEU A 163 5.12 0.92 9.75
C LEU A 163 6.55 1.38 9.42
N ILE A 164 6.91 1.44 8.13
CA ILE A 164 8.26 1.87 7.70
C ILE A 164 8.66 3.24 8.30
N PRO A 165 7.83 4.29 8.30
CA PRO A 165 8.23 5.59 8.84
C PRO A 165 8.53 5.59 10.34
N ILE A 166 8.06 4.59 11.11
CA ILE A 166 8.29 4.48 12.57
C ILE A 166 9.79 4.52 12.89
N GLU A 167 10.58 3.77 12.12
CA GLU A 167 12.02 3.63 12.34
C GLU A 167 12.75 4.96 12.11
N TYR A 168 12.42 5.65 11.02
CA TYR A 168 13.08 6.92 10.64
C TYR A 168 12.67 8.10 11.52
N PHE A 169 11.40 8.20 11.88
CA PHE A 169 10.87 9.32 12.67
C PHE A 169 10.70 9.02 14.17
N ARG A 170 11.05 7.80 14.62
CA ARG A 170 10.99 7.36 16.04
C ARG A 170 9.60 7.56 16.63
N THR A 171 8.60 7.16 15.89
CA THR A 171 7.18 7.36 16.20
C THR A 171 6.46 6.03 16.49
N SER A 172 5.14 6.01 16.33
CA SER A 172 4.32 4.80 16.50
C SER A 172 3.36 4.61 15.33
N ALA A 173 2.73 3.44 15.23
CA ALA A 173 1.72 3.17 14.20
C ALA A 173 0.54 4.15 14.23
N THR A 174 0.28 4.80 15.37
CA THR A 174 -0.80 5.79 15.55
C THR A 174 -0.35 7.24 15.33
N ALA A 175 0.87 7.49 14.84
CA ALA A 175 1.43 8.82 14.63
C ALA A 175 0.47 9.77 13.91
N ALA A 176 0.42 11.04 14.36
CA ALA A 176 -0.42 12.12 13.84
C ALA A 176 -1.86 11.67 13.49
N PRO A 177 -2.64 11.21 14.48
CA PRO A 177 -3.93 10.57 14.21
C PRO A 177 -4.95 11.51 13.54
N LEU A 178 -4.97 12.78 13.88
CA LEU A 178 -5.90 13.76 13.27
C LEU A 178 -5.58 13.97 11.79
N MET A 179 -4.29 14.10 11.43
CA MET A 179 -3.87 14.20 10.03
C MET A 179 -4.30 12.96 9.24
N GLY A 180 -4.10 11.78 9.81
CA GLY A 180 -4.49 10.51 9.19
C GLY A 180 -6.00 10.37 9.00
N ILE A 181 -6.79 10.73 10.01
CA ILE A 181 -8.27 10.68 9.93
C ILE A 181 -8.79 11.67 8.90
N VAL A 182 -8.29 12.91 8.86
CA VAL A 182 -8.70 13.90 7.86
C VAL A 182 -8.38 13.40 6.45
N ALA A 183 -7.16 12.90 6.22
CA ALA A 183 -6.80 12.33 4.93
C ALA A 183 -7.69 11.15 4.54
N ALA A 184 -7.96 10.24 5.48
CA ALA A 184 -8.84 9.09 5.26
C ALA A 184 -10.26 9.52 4.89
N LEU A 185 -10.80 10.54 5.55
CA LEU A 185 -12.12 11.09 5.22
C LEU A 185 -12.14 11.71 3.81
N VAL A 186 -11.11 12.49 3.44
CA VAL A 186 -11.02 13.06 2.09
C VAL A 186 -10.98 11.93 1.04
N MET A 187 -10.16 10.90 1.26
CA MET A 187 -10.05 9.78 0.33
C MET A 187 -11.34 8.95 0.26
N ALA A 188 -11.87 8.51 1.40
CA ALA A 188 -13.03 7.62 1.45
C ALA A 188 -14.29 8.30 0.94
N VAL A 189 -14.56 9.51 1.43
CA VAL A 189 -15.77 10.27 1.06
C VAL A 189 -15.66 10.80 -0.37
N GLY A 190 -14.53 11.43 -0.72
CA GLY A 190 -14.28 11.93 -2.07
C GLY A 190 -14.32 10.82 -3.11
N GLY A 191 -13.65 9.70 -2.85
CA GLY A 191 -13.63 8.53 -3.73
C GLY A 191 -15.01 7.89 -3.88
N TYR A 192 -15.75 7.73 -2.77
CA TYR A 192 -17.11 7.18 -2.82
C TYR A 192 -18.07 8.05 -3.63
N PHE A 193 -18.08 9.37 -3.41
CA PHE A 193 -18.93 10.27 -4.18
C PHE A 193 -18.53 10.33 -5.66
N TYR A 194 -17.23 10.29 -5.96
CA TYR A 194 -16.76 10.17 -7.35
C TYR A 194 -17.29 8.89 -8.00
N LEU A 195 -17.18 7.74 -7.36
CA LEU A 195 -17.65 6.47 -7.92
C LEU A 195 -19.18 6.46 -8.11
N ARG A 196 -19.94 7.04 -7.17
CA ARG A 196 -21.40 7.19 -7.31
C ARG A 196 -21.80 8.12 -8.44
N TRP A 197 -21.08 9.22 -8.62
CA TRP A 197 -21.28 10.12 -9.76
C TRP A 197 -20.94 9.40 -11.08
N ARG A 198 -19.84 8.66 -11.08
CA ARG A 198 -19.38 7.92 -12.23
C ARG A 198 -20.34 6.81 -12.64
N GLU A 199 -20.89 6.08 -11.67
CA GLU A 199 -21.95 5.10 -11.87
C GLU A 199 -23.13 5.71 -12.64
N LYS A 200 -23.66 6.83 -12.15
CA LYS A 200 -24.77 7.54 -12.82
C LYS A 200 -24.44 7.92 -14.26
N GLN A 201 -23.21 8.41 -14.51
CA GLN A 201 -22.78 8.77 -15.87
C GLN A 201 -22.70 7.56 -16.81
N ILE A 202 -22.19 6.43 -16.31
CA ILE A 202 -22.03 5.21 -17.10
C ILE A 202 -23.40 4.62 -17.42
N THR A 203 -24.27 4.52 -16.44
CA THR A 203 -25.65 4.03 -16.61
C THR A 203 -26.46 4.92 -17.58
N ALA A 204 -26.32 6.25 -17.48
CA ALA A 204 -26.96 7.18 -18.40
C ALA A 204 -26.50 7.05 -19.86
N LYS A 205 -25.34 6.42 -20.10
CA LYS A 205 -24.84 6.06 -21.44
C LYS A 205 -25.27 4.68 -21.91
N GLY A 206 -26.12 3.98 -21.14
CA GLY A 206 -26.59 2.65 -21.45
C GLY A 206 -25.62 1.52 -21.12
N GLU A 207 -24.57 1.78 -20.33
CA GLU A 207 -23.69 0.71 -19.86
C GLU A 207 -24.26 0.08 -18.57
N HIS A 208 -24.55 -1.21 -18.65
CA HIS A 208 -25.10 -2.04 -17.60
C HIS A 208 -24.14 -3.14 -17.17
N PHE A 209 -24.52 -3.95 -16.21
CA PHE A 209 -23.74 -5.11 -15.79
C PHE A 209 -23.56 -6.09 -16.97
N THR A 210 -22.38 -6.67 -17.06
CA THR A 210 -22.04 -7.74 -18.02
C THR A 210 -21.40 -8.91 -17.28
N GLU A 211 -21.76 -10.15 -17.63
CA GLU A 211 -21.16 -11.33 -17.02
C GLU A 211 -19.66 -11.42 -17.30
N PRO A 212 -18.83 -11.83 -16.31
CA PRO A 212 -17.42 -12.13 -16.56
C PRO A 212 -17.29 -13.33 -17.51
N LYS A 213 -16.27 -13.26 -18.37
CA LYS A 213 -15.97 -14.37 -19.31
C LYS A 213 -15.47 -15.60 -18.58
N ASP A 214 -14.65 -15.41 -17.55
CA ASP A 214 -14.14 -16.48 -16.68
C ASP A 214 -14.95 -16.52 -15.38
N LYS A 215 -15.54 -17.68 -15.12
CA LYS A 215 -16.35 -17.95 -13.92
C LYS A 215 -15.63 -18.84 -12.90
N SER A 216 -14.40 -19.22 -13.15
CA SER A 216 -13.63 -20.17 -12.31
C SER A 216 -13.50 -19.73 -10.85
N MET A 217 -13.49 -18.41 -10.62
CA MET A 217 -13.43 -17.84 -9.26
C MET A 217 -14.79 -17.82 -8.53
N MET A 218 -15.88 -18.04 -9.24
CA MET A 218 -17.23 -18.02 -8.65
C MET A 218 -17.68 -19.40 -8.11
N GLU A 219 -17.06 -20.49 -8.56
CA GLU A 219 -17.51 -21.86 -8.30
C GLU A 219 -17.07 -22.43 -6.95
N LYS A 220 -16.22 -21.74 -6.18
CA LYS A 220 -15.80 -22.20 -4.85
C LYS A 220 -16.79 -21.77 -3.76
N GLU A 221 -17.94 -22.44 -3.67
CA GLU A 221 -18.82 -22.36 -2.50
C GLU A 221 -18.25 -23.22 -1.35
N GLU A 222 -17.16 -22.82 -0.75
CA GLU A 222 -16.82 -23.32 0.59
C GLU A 222 -17.67 -22.61 1.64
N GLN A 223 -18.19 -23.37 2.61
CA GLN A 223 -18.90 -22.78 3.74
C GLN A 223 -18.00 -21.83 4.50
N ALA A 224 -18.34 -20.55 4.50
CA ALA A 224 -17.63 -19.55 5.25
C ALA A 224 -17.87 -19.72 6.75
N PRO A 225 -16.84 -19.61 7.61
CA PRO A 225 -17.03 -19.67 9.06
C PRO A 225 -17.91 -18.50 9.55
N PRO A 226 -18.45 -18.55 10.80
CA PRO A 226 -19.25 -17.47 11.35
C PRO A 226 -18.48 -16.14 11.37
N PHE A 227 -19.17 -15.04 11.07
CA PHE A 227 -18.59 -13.69 11.04
C PHE A 227 -17.85 -13.33 12.34
N MET A 228 -18.52 -13.58 13.49
CA MET A 228 -17.94 -13.23 14.80
C MET A 228 -16.58 -13.90 15.06
N LEU A 229 -16.42 -15.15 14.62
CA LEU A 229 -15.14 -15.85 14.73
C LEU A 229 -14.12 -15.31 13.70
N SER A 230 -14.60 -14.93 12.52
CA SER A 230 -13.75 -14.49 11.42
C SER A 230 -13.16 -13.10 11.63
N ILE A 231 -13.82 -12.23 12.38
CA ILE A 231 -13.33 -10.87 12.66
C ILE A 231 -12.34 -10.83 13.83
N LEU A 232 -12.36 -11.83 14.72
CA LEU A 232 -11.53 -11.85 15.93
C LEU A 232 -10.03 -11.71 15.64
N PRO A 233 -9.42 -12.42 14.67
CA PRO A 233 -8.00 -12.25 14.38
C PRO A 233 -7.63 -10.83 13.95
N LEU A 234 -8.48 -10.16 13.15
CA LEU A 234 -8.28 -8.77 12.74
C LEU A 234 -8.29 -7.83 13.96
N ILE A 235 -9.30 -8.00 14.83
CA ILE A 235 -9.42 -7.24 16.08
C ILE A 235 -8.21 -7.52 16.99
N THR A 236 -7.75 -8.77 17.08
CA THR A 236 -6.60 -9.13 17.90
C THR A 236 -5.34 -8.39 17.45
N VAL A 237 -5.01 -8.40 16.15
CA VAL A 237 -3.85 -7.67 15.63
C VAL A 237 -3.96 -6.18 15.93
N LEU A 238 -5.12 -5.56 15.71
CA LEU A 238 -5.33 -4.13 15.97
C LEU A 238 -5.22 -3.77 17.44
N LEU A 239 -5.81 -4.56 18.33
CA LEU A 239 -5.77 -4.30 19.79
C LEU A 239 -4.37 -4.52 20.35
N THR A 240 -3.69 -5.61 19.97
CA THR A 240 -2.35 -5.90 20.48
C THR A 240 -1.34 -4.87 19.99
N LEU A 241 -1.42 -4.43 18.75
CA LEU A 241 -0.54 -3.39 18.21
C LEU A 241 -0.81 -2.02 18.85
N ASN A 242 -2.09 -1.57 18.87
CA ASN A 242 -2.40 -0.17 19.18
C ASN A 242 -2.76 0.10 20.65
N LEU A 243 -3.41 -0.87 21.33
CA LEU A 243 -3.82 -0.69 22.73
C LEU A 243 -2.78 -1.24 23.71
N PHE A 244 -2.22 -2.41 23.38
CA PHE A 244 -1.22 -3.04 24.26
C PHE A 244 0.21 -2.66 23.89
N GLY A 245 0.44 -1.98 22.76
CA GLY A 245 1.76 -1.54 22.32
C GLY A 245 2.72 -2.70 22.00
N TRP A 246 2.18 -3.86 21.58
CA TRP A 246 3.02 -4.99 21.20
C TRP A 246 3.75 -4.70 19.90
N ASP A 247 4.93 -5.28 19.76
CA ASP A 247 5.63 -5.30 18.47
C ASP A 247 4.74 -5.94 17.40
N ILE A 248 4.81 -5.42 16.18
CA ILE A 248 3.98 -5.87 15.05
C ILE A 248 4.18 -7.37 14.74
N VAL A 249 5.40 -7.89 14.89
CA VAL A 249 5.72 -9.32 14.71
C VAL A 249 4.92 -10.16 15.69
N VAL A 250 4.89 -9.75 16.98
CA VAL A 250 4.14 -10.44 18.04
C VAL A 250 2.63 -10.31 17.83
N ALA A 251 2.16 -9.14 17.40
CA ALA A 251 0.75 -8.91 17.09
C ALA A 251 0.25 -9.81 15.95
N LEU A 252 1.03 -9.91 14.86
CA LEU A 252 0.72 -10.79 13.73
C LEU A 252 0.76 -12.27 14.12
N LEU A 253 1.75 -12.69 14.91
CA LEU A 253 1.82 -14.06 15.43
C LEU A 253 0.60 -14.40 16.28
N ALA A 254 0.15 -13.50 17.16
CA ALA A 254 -1.06 -13.70 17.95
C ALA A 254 -2.30 -13.89 17.05
N GLY A 255 -2.44 -13.06 16.00
CA GLY A 255 -3.48 -13.19 15.00
C GLY A 255 -3.44 -14.54 14.26
N ILE A 256 -2.25 -14.96 13.81
CA ILE A 256 -2.01 -16.26 13.13
C ILE A 256 -2.41 -17.43 14.04
N ILE A 257 -1.91 -17.43 15.28
CA ILE A 257 -2.22 -18.48 16.26
C ILE A 257 -3.74 -18.54 16.49
N LEU A 258 -4.39 -17.40 16.63
CA LEU A 258 -5.83 -17.34 16.83
C LEU A 258 -6.60 -17.90 15.61
N ILE A 259 -6.20 -17.58 14.37
CA ILE A 259 -6.80 -18.18 13.16
C ILE A 259 -6.71 -19.71 13.23
N MET A 260 -5.51 -20.23 13.54
CA MET A 260 -5.30 -21.68 13.61
C MET A 260 -6.15 -22.34 14.70
N LEU A 261 -6.22 -21.75 15.90
CA LEU A 261 -7.03 -22.27 17.02
C LEU A 261 -8.53 -22.28 16.69
N LEU A 262 -9.03 -21.24 16.02
CA LEU A 262 -10.44 -21.14 15.63
C LEU A 262 -10.80 -22.06 14.45
N ASN A 263 -9.82 -22.62 13.73
CA ASN A 263 -10.02 -23.44 12.54
C ASN A 263 -9.33 -24.81 12.63
N LEU A 264 -9.23 -25.41 13.82
CA LEU A 264 -8.59 -26.71 14.03
C LEU A 264 -9.15 -27.82 13.11
N SER A 265 -10.43 -27.76 12.77
CA SER A 265 -11.07 -28.68 11.81
C SER A 265 -10.46 -28.59 10.39
N LYS A 266 -9.81 -27.47 10.05
CA LYS A 266 -9.16 -27.22 8.77
C LYS A 266 -7.63 -27.33 8.85
N PHE A 267 -7.08 -28.03 9.84
CA PHE A 267 -5.62 -28.08 10.10
C PHE A 267 -4.79 -28.52 8.88
N LYS A 268 -5.36 -29.34 7.98
CA LYS A 268 -4.70 -29.76 6.72
C LYS A 268 -4.41 -28.59 5.77
N LYS A 269 -5.12 -27.46 5.91
CA LYS A 269 -4.92 -26.25 5.12
C LYS A 269 -3.78 -25.38 5.69
N PHE A 270 -3.36 -25.58 6.94
CA PHE A 270 -2.40 -24.67 7.60
C PHE A 270 -1.01 -24.71 6.95
N VAL A 271 -0.47 -25.89 6.71
CA VAL A 271 0.86 -26.00 6.11
C VAL A 271 0.90 -25.41 4.69
N PRO A 272 -0.04 -25.72 3.77
CA PRO A 272 -0.09 -25.05 2.47
C PRO A 272 -0.26 -23.53 2.56
N ALA A 273 -1.10 -23.04 3.47
CA ALA A 273 -1.34 -21.60 3.64
C ALA A 273 -0.08 -20.89 4.18
N ILE A 274 0.58 -21.46 5.19
CA ILE A 274 1.81 -20.90 5.75
C ILE A 274 2.92 -20.88 4.70
N ASN A 275 3.13 -21.99 4.00
CA ASN A 275 4.16 -22.08 2.96
C ASN A 275 3.84 -21.13 1.78
N GLY A 276 2.59 -21.05 1.37
CA GLY A 276 2.15 -20.13 0.32
C GLY A 276 2.32 -18.66 0.71
N GLY A 277 1.95 -18.30 1.93
CA GLY A 277 2.16 -16.95 2.47
C GLY A 277 3.65 -16.59 2.59
N ALA A 278 4.45 -17.49 3.17
CA ALA A 278 5.89 -17.29 3.32
C ALA A 278 6.58 -17.14 1.95
N SER A 279 6.29 -18.01 0.99
CA SER A 279 6.85 -17.92 -0.37
C SER A 279 6.38 -16.64 -1.09
N GLY A 280 5.10 -16.25 -0.93
CA GLY A 280 4.55 -15.03 -1.54
C GLY A 280 5.18 -13.75 -1.01
N SER A 281 5.66 -13.74 0.23
CA SER A 281 6.31 -12.57 0.82
C SER A 281 7.69 -12.27 0.23
N VAL A 282 8.39 -13.29 -0.28
CA VAL A 282 9.77 -13.16 -0.75
C VAL A 282 9.89 -12.15 -1.89
N LEU A 283 9.00 -12.20 -2.87
CA LEU A 283 9.04 -11.25 -3.99
C LEU A 283 8.81 -9.82 -3.52
N ALA A 284 7.90 -9.61 -2.56
CA ALA A 284 7.58 -8.29 -2.05
C ALA A 284 8.76 -7.68 -1.28
N ILE A 285 9.37 -8.44 -0.36
CA ILE A 285 10.50 -7.93 0.42
C ILE A 285 11.73 -7.71 -0.46
N ILE A 286 12.05 -8.61 -1.39
CA ILE A 286 13.20 -8.48 -2.29
C ILE A 286 13.05 -7.27 -3.21
N ASN A 287 11.85 -7.02 -3.77
CA ASN A 287 11.60 -5.82 -4.59
C ASN A 287 11.83 -4.54 -3.78
N THR A 288 11.33 -4.47 -2.55
CA THR A 288 11.49 -3.28 -1.71
C THR A 288 12.93 -3.11 -1.26
N SER A 289 13.62 -4.19 -0.84
CA SER A 289 15.04 -4.16 -0.48
C SER A 289 15.92 -3.72 -1.65
N ALA A 290 15.64 -4.17 -2.87
CA ALA A 290 16.35 -3.74 -4.08
C ALA A 290 16.20 -2.22 -4.30
N ALA A 291 14.99 -1.71 -4.10
CA ALA A 291 14.73 -0.28 -4.19
C ALA A 291 15.48 0.52 -3.12
N VAL A 292 15.49 0.05 -1.86
CA VAL A 292 16.22 0.68 -0.76
C VAL A 292 17.73 0.68 -1.00
N GLY A 293 18.30 -0.44 -1.48
CA GLY A 293 19.71 -0.50 -1.87
C GLY A 293 20.09 0.56 -2.92
N PHE A 294 19.22 0.87 -3.88
CA PHE A 294 19.40 2.01 -4.78
C PHE A 294 19.46 3.34 -4.00
N GLY A 295 18.58 3.54 -3.03
CA GLY A 295 18.55 4.73 -2.17
C GLY A 295 19.86 4.93 -1.41
N SER A 296 20.45 3.85 -0.88
CA SER A 296 21.74 3.88 -0.18
C SER A 296 22.88 4.36 -1.09
N VAL A 297 22.93 3.89 -2.34
CA VAL A 297 23.94 4.38 -3.32
C VAL A 297 23.70 5.85 -3.69
N VAL A 298 22.46 6.28 -3.82
CA VAL A 298 22.12 7.69 -4.06
C VAL A 298 22.65 8.58 -2.93
N ARG A 299 22.55 8.13 -1.68
CA ARG A 299 23.03 8.86 -0.51
C ARG A 299 24.57 9.00 -0.46
N GLU A 300 25.30 8.04 -1.01
CA GLU A 300 26.77 8.01 -0.96
C GLU A 300 27.45 8.94 -1.98
N VAL A 301 26.76 9.36 -3.04
CA VAL A 301 27.40 10.17 -4.09
C VAL A 301 27.41 11.67 -3.77
N PRO A 302 28.46 12.43 -4.16
CA PRO A 302 28.55 13.87 -3.88
C PRO A 302 27.39 14.71 -4.44
N GLY A 303 26.68 14.19 -5.44
CA GLY A 303 25.47 14.82 -6.00
C GLY A 303 24.27 14.82 -5.07
N PHE A 304 24.32 14.03 -3.99
CA PHE A 304 23.26 13.96 -3.00
C PHE A 304 23.08 15.25 -2.23
N ASP A 305 24.16 15.91 -1.81
CA ASP A 305 24.10 17.22 -1.13
C ASP A 305 23.36 18.28 -1.97
N GLN A 306 23.55 18.24 -3.30
CA GLN A 306 22.83 19.13 -4.22
C GLN A 306 21.35 18.80 -4.29
N LEU A 307 21.00 17.50 -4.31
CA LEU A 307 19.60 17.05 -4.29
C LEU A 307 18.93 17.45 -2.98
N THR A 308 19.57 17.19 -1.85
CA THR A 308 19.09 17.57 -0.52
C THR A 308 18.90 19.08 -0.42
N SER A 309 19.88 19.87 -0.86
CA SER A 309 19.78 21.33 -0.88
C SER A 309 18.61 21.84 -1.72
N LEU A 310 18.33 21.21 -2.87
CA LEU A 310 17.17 21.55 -3.70
C LEU A 310 15.85 21.21 -3.01
N LEU A 311 15.75 20.04 -2.43
CA LEU A 311 14.55 19.60 -1.72
C LEU A 311 14.30 20.45 -0.47
N MET A 312 15.38 20.77 0.29
CA MET A 312 15.30 21.62 1.47
C MET A 312 15.12 23.11 1.11
N GLY A 313 15.52 23.51 -0.08
CA GLY A 313 15.31 24.85 -0.64
C GLY A 313 13.88 25.12 -1.09
N VAL A 314 13.00 24.15 -1.08
CA VAL A 314 11.56 24.35 -1.33
C VAL A 314 11.02 25.28 -0.23
N ARG A 315 10.77 26.54 -0.61
CA ARG A 315 10.26 27.55 0.34
C ARG A 315 8.90 27.13 0.87
N GLY A 316 8.74 27.17 2.19
CA GLY A 316 7.47 26.86 2.86
C GLY A 316 7.61 25.71 3.86
N ASN A 317 6.54 24.95 4.02
CA ASN A 317 6.49 23.83 4.97
C ASN A 317 7.34 22.65 4.45
N PRO A 318 8.33 22.14 5.23
CA PRO A 318 9.18 20.99 4.86
C PRO A 318 8.41 19.71 4.49
N LEU A 319 7.18 19.56 5.02
CA LEU A 319 6.29 18.45 4.66
C LEU A 319 5.96 18.41 3.16
N ILE A 320 6.04 19.56 2.45
CA ILE A 320 5.85 19.61 0.99
C ILE A 320 7.00 18.89 0.28
N SER A 321 8.25 19.17 0.72
CA SER A 321 9.44 18.53 0.16
C SER A 321 9.38 17.00 0.32
N GLU A 322 9.05 16.53 1.51
CA GLU A 322 8.88 15.10 1.79
C GLU A 322 7.77 14.48 0.94
N ALA A 323 6.60 15.13 0.88
CA ALA A 323 5.48 14.66 0.09
C ALA A 323 5.84 14.50 -1.40
N VAL A 324 6.57 15.46 -1.96
CA VAL A 324 7.03 15.43 -3.35
C VAL A 324 8.04 14.31 -3.57
N ALA A 325 9.05 14.18 -2.69
CA ALA A 325 10.08 13.15 -2.79
C ALA A 325 9.46 11.74 -2.75
N VAL A 326 8.63 11.46 -1.75
CA VAL A 326 8.00 10.14 -1.58
C VAL A 326 7.06 9.82 -2.75
N ASN A 327 6.21 10.77 -3.19
CA ASN A 327 5.31 10.55 -4.33
C ASN A 327 6.07 10.25 -5.63
N ILE A 328 7.11 11.03 -5.95
CA ILE A 328 7.91 10.81 -7.18
C ILE A 328 8.56 9.43 -7.14
N LEU A 329 9.15 9.04 -6.01
CA LEU A 329 9.84 7.77 -5.90
C LEU A 329 8.87 6.57 -5.88
N ALA A 330 7.70 6.71 -5.25
CA ALA A 330 6.64 5.71 -5.31
C ALA A 330 6.11 5.53 -6.74
N GLY A 331 5.91 6.63 -7.47
CA GLY A 331 5.53 6.59 -8.88
C GLY A 331 6.62 5.99 -9.77
N SER A 332 7.89 6.26 -9.49
CA SER A 332 9.03 5.74 -10.25
C SER A 332 9.16 4.23 -10.13
N THR A 333 8.93 3.69 -8.93
CA THR A 333 9.06 2.25 -8.64
C THR A 333 7.76 1.48 -8.92
N GLY A 334 6.63 2.16 -9.04
CA GLY A 334 5.30 1.53 -9.06
C GLY A 334 5.00 0.76 -7.77
N SER A 335 5.55 1.23 -6.64
CA SER A 335 5.44 0.58 -5.33
C SER A 335 5.43 1.60 -4.20
N ALA A 336 4.39 1.62 -3.39
CA ALA A 336 4.29 2.48 -2.22
C ALA A 336 5.46 2.26 -1.24
N SER A 337 5.69 1.01 -0.82
CA SER A 337 6.77 0.68 0.13
C SER A 337 8.16 0.87 -0.49
N GLY A 338 8.34 0.51 -1.77
CA GLY A 338 9.62 0.67 -2.48
C GLY A 338 10.02 2.13 -2.62
N GLY A 339 9.12 2.99 -3.10
CA GLY A 339 9.40 4.41 -3.27
C GLY A 339 9.61 5.15 -1.95
N MET A 340 8.76 4.85 -0.95
CA MET A 340 8.94 5.40 0.39
C MET A 340 10.25 4.93 1.03
N GLY A 341 10.60 3.64 0.86
CA GLY A 341 11.87 3.10 1.35
C GLY A 341 13.06 3.84 0.77
N ILE A 342 13.08 4.10 -0.56
CA ILE A 342 14.14 4.92 -1.18
C ILE A 342 14.18 6.32 -0.57
N ALA A 343 13.03 6.97 -0.45
CA ALA A 343 12.95 8.34 0.06
C ALA A 343 13.47 8.45 1.49
N LEU A 344 13.01 7.55 2.36
CA LEU A 344 13.37 7.59 3.79
C LEU A 344 14.78 7.09 4.04
N GLU A 345 15.27 6.11 3.28
CA GLU A 345 16.68 5.70 3.34
C GLU A 345 17.60 6.86 2.95
N ALA A 346 17.27 7.59 1.90
CA ALA A 346 18.09 8.70 1.43
C ALA A 346 17.94 9.97 2.29
N LEU A 347 16.73 10.30 2.75
CA LEU A 347 16.40 11.64 3.29
C LEU A 347 15.76 11.59 4.69
N GLY A 348 15.51 10.40 5.25
CA GLY A 348 14.73 10.27 6.49
C GLY A 348 15.40 10.94 7.70
N GLU A 349 16.73 10.80 7.84
CA GLU A 349 17.46 11.46 8.93
C GLU A 349 17.46 12.99 8.76
N GLU A 350 17.60 13.51 7.53
CA GLU A 350 17.52 14.94 7.25
C GLU A 350 16.15 15.52 7.60
N TYR A 351 15.06 14.82 7.23
CA TYR A 351 13.72 15.23 7.62
C TYR A 351 13.48 15.15 9.13
N TYR A 352 14.03 14.14 9.80
CA TYR A 352 13.98 14.06 11.26
C TYR A 352 14.71 15.22 11.93
N GLN A 353 15.90 15.58 11.45
CA GLN A 353 16.66 16.74 11.95
C GLN A 353 15.92 18.06 11.70
N ILE A 354 15.25 18.19 10.54
CA ILE A 354 14.39 19.35 10.26
C ILE A 354 13.24 19.41 11.24
N ALA A 355 12.57 18.29 11.51
CA ALA A 355 11.50 18.22 12.49
C ALA A 355 11.97 18.75 13.85
N MET A 356 13.12 18.27 14.34
CA MET A 356 13.70 18.68 15.61
C MET A 356 14.10 20.15 15.65
N ASN A 357 14.64 20.69 14.52
CA ASN A 357 15.13 22.06 14.45
C ASN A 357 14.01 23.09 14.22
N THR A 358 12.93 22.71 13.53
CA THR A 358 11.81 23.60 13.22
C THR A 358 10.66 23.53 14.24
N GLY A 359 10.69 22.52 15.11
CA GLY A 359 9.61 22.27 16.08
C GLY A 359 8.36 21.63 15.46
N ILE A 360 8.40 21.20 14.20
CA ILE A 360 7.35 20.39 13.59
C ILE A 360 7.43 18.99 14.20
N ASN A 361 6.29 18.48 14.68
CA ASN A 361 6.26 17.13 15.27
C ASN A 361 6.71 16.07 14.26
N PRO A 362 7.69 15.20 14.59
CA PRO A 362 8.11 14.08 13.74
C PRO A 362 6.95 13.17 13.29
N GLU A 363 5.88 13.09 14.08
CA GLU A 363 4.67 12.36 13.69
C GLU A 363 4.00 12.92 12.44
N ALA A 364 4.13 14.23 12.16
CA ALA A 364 3.61 14.83 10.94
C ALA A 364 4.40 14.33 9.72
N PHE A 365 5.72 14.27 9.80
CA PHE A 365 6.56 13.67 8.76
C PHE A 365 6.21 12.19 8.54
N HIS A 366 6.13 11.40 9.61
CA HIS A 366 5.66 10.02 9.51
C HIS A 366 4.37 9.92 8.69
N ARG A 367 3.37 10.72 9.04
CA ARG A 367 2.06 10.66 8.37
C ARG A 367 2.12 11.13 6.92
N ILE A 368 2.89 12.16 6.62
CA ILE A 368 3.06 12.63 5.25
C ILE A 368 3.82 11.61 4.40
N ALA A 369 4.89 10.98 4.93
CA ALA A 369 5.56 9.88 4.23
C ALA A 369 4.59 8.75 3.89
N SER A 370 3.83 8.27 4.89
CA SER A 370 2.84 7.23 4.69
C SER A 370 1.79 7.62 3.66
N LEU A 371 1.15 8.78 3.78
CA LEU A 371 0.14 9.29 2.85
C LEU A 371 0.68 9.41 1.42
N SER A 372 1.87 9.97 1.28
CA SER A 372 2.49 10.26 -0.01
C SER A 372 2.96 9.00 -0.74
N SER A 373 3.19 7.92 -0.01
CA SER A 373 3.53 6.62 -0.62
C SER A 373 2.38 6.04 -1.45
N GLY A 374 1.13 6.34 -1.10
CA GLY A 374 -0.08 5.88 -1.79
C GLY A 374 -0.64 6.86 -2.82
N GLY A 375 0.17 7.77 -3.33
CA GLY A 375 -0.22 8.71 -4.39
C GLY A 375 0.11 8.17 -5.79
N LEU A 376 1.32 8.46 -6.27
CA LEU A 376 1.74 8.03 -7.60
C LEU A 376 2.11 6.55 -7.71
N ASP A 377 2.10 5.78 -6.64
CA ASP A 377 2.38 4.34 -6.68
C ASP A 377 1.40 3.57 -7.57
N ALA A 378 0.12 3.97 -7.61
CA ALA A 378 -0.93 3.31 -8.37
C ALA A 378 -0.95 3.68 -9.88
N LEU A 379 0.20 4.03 -10.47
CA LEU A 379 0.35 4.24 -11.90
C LEU A 379 0.14 2.92 -12.69
N PRO A 380 -0.09 2.96 -14.02
CA PRO A 380 -0.50 1.79 -14.81
C PRO A 380 0.41 0.57 -14.70
N HIS A 381 1.68 0.75 -14.41
CA HIS A 381 2.68 -0.33 -14.26
C HIS A 381 2.76 -0.93 -12.85
N ASN A 382 2.00 -0.40 -11.90
CA ASN A 382 1.95 -0.95 -10.53
C ASN A 382 1.45 -2.40 -10.52
N GLY A 383 2.16 -3.28 -9.81
CA GLY A 383 1.84 -4.71 -9.74
C GLY A 383 0.47 -5.00 -9.13
N ALA A 384 0.01 -4.20 -8.16
CA ALA A 384 -1.31 -4.36 -7.55
C ALA A 384 -2.44 -3.95 -8.53
N VAL A 385 -2.23 -2.88 -9.31
CA VAL A 385 -3.16 -2.46 -10.37
C VAL A 385 -3.27 -3.54 -11.44
N LEU A 386 -2.13 -4.07 -11.90
CA LEU A 386 -2.10 -5.15 -12.90
C LEU A 386 -2.83 -6.40 -12.40
N THR A 387 -2.57 -6.81 -11.15
CA THR A 387 -3.23 -7.96 -10.52
C THR A 387 -4.74 -7.72 -10.39
N LEU A 388 -5.15 -6.55 -9.93
CA LEU A 388 -6.56 -6.19 -9.80
C LEU A 388 -7.31 -6.26 -11.15
N LEU A 389 -6.72 -5.69 -12.19
CA LEU A 389 -7.29 -5.74 -13.54
C LEU A 389 -7.36 -7.17 -14.08
N THR A 390 -6.32 -7.97 -13.87
CA THR A 390 -6.26 -9.38 -14.30
C THR A 390 -7.35 -10.21 -13.64
N ILE A 391 -7.47 -10.14 -12.30
CA ILE A 391 -8.46 -10.91 -11.53
C ILE A 391 -9.88 -10.51 -11.91
N THR A 392 -10.13 -9.23 -12.13
CA THR A 392 -11.45 -8.72 -12.49
C THR A 392 -11.80 -8.92 -13.97
N GLY A 393 -10.84 -9.37 -14.79
CA GLY A 393 -11.00 -9.52 -16.24
C GLY A 393 -11.24 -8.18 -16.95
N MET A 394 -10.70 -7.08 -16.39
CA MET A 394 -10.76 -5.73 -16.94
C MET A 394 -9.40 -5.32 -17.52
N SER A 395 -9.42 -4.47 -18.53
CA SER A 395 -8.22 -3.84 -19.07
C SER A 395 -8.01 -2.44 -18.51
N HIS A 396 -6.81 -1.88 -18.74
CA HIS A 396 -6.54 -0.47 -18.43
C HIS A 396 -7.55 0.48 -19.12
N LYS A 397 -7.92 0.18 -20.36
CA LYS A 397 -8.90 0.99 -21.12
C LYS A 397 -10.27 1.01 -20.45
N ASP A 398 -10.66 -0.09 -19.80
CA ASP A 398 -11.95 -0.21 -19.16
C ASP A 398 -12.03 0.55 -17.85
N SER A 399 -11.03 0.41 -16.97
CA SER A 399 -11.14 0.79 -15.56
C SER A 399 -10.06 1.75 -15.07
N TYR A 400 -8.91 1.89 -15.76
CA TYR A 400 -7.78 2.62 -15.19
C TYR A 400 -8.06 4.11 -14.96
N LYS A 401 -8.86 4.73 -15.82
CA LYS A 401 -9.25 6.15 -15.62
C LYS A 401 -9.88 6.36 -14.25
N ASP A 402 -10.77 5.47 -13.84
CA ASP A 402 -11.48 5.57 -12.57
C ASP A 402 -10.58 5.13 -11.41
N ILE A 403 -9.66 4.16 -11.61
CA ILE A 403 -8.59 3.82 -10.66
C ILE A 403 -7.68 5.03 -10.43
N PHE A 404 -7.23 5.71 -11.49
CA PHE A 404 -6.36 6.88 -11.38
C PHE A 404 -6.99 7.98 -10.52
N VAL A 405 -8.28 8.24 -10.67
CA VAL A 405 -8.95 9.25 -9.87
C VAL A 405 -8.99 8.86 -8.38
N VAL A 406 -9.40 7.63 -8.07
CA VAL A 406 -9.58 7.22 -6.66
C VAL A 406 -8.27 6.85 -5.96
N ALA A 407 -7.27 6.35 -6.67
CA ALA A 407 -6.04 5.84 -6.09
C ALA A 407 -4.79 6.70 -6.36
N VAL A 408 -4.90 7.75 -7.19
CA VAL A 408 -3.81 8.70 -7.44
C VAL A 408 -4.25 10.13 -7.14
N LEU A 409 -5.25 10.65 -7.86
CA LEU A 409 -5.63 12.05 -7.78
C LEU A 409 -6.18 12.42 -6.39
N ILE A 410 -7.13 11.65 -5.87
CA ILE A 410 -7.74 11.93 -4.57
C ILE A 410 -6.73 11.78 -3.40
N PRO A 411 -5.86 10.74 -3.35
CA PRO A 411 -4.77 10.69 -2.38
C PRO A 411 -3.84 11.90 -2.43
N ILE A 412 -3.41 12.36 -3.60
CA ILE A 412 -2.59 13.58 -3.73
C ILE A 412 -3.34 14.81 -3.17
N ILE A 413 -4.63 14.96 -3.51
CA ILE A 413 -5.45 16.04 -2.94
C ILE A 413 -5.51 15.92 -1.42
N SER A 414 -5.63 14.72 -0.86
CA SER A 414 -5.66 14.54 0.60
C SER A 414 -4.36 14.95 1.28
N VAL A 415 -3.21 14.67 0.68
CA VAL A 415 -1.88 15.14 1.16
C VAL A 415 -1.84 16.66 1.17
N ILE A 416 -2.27 17.31 0.07
CA ILE A 416 -2.31 18.79 -0.03
C ILE A 416 -3.20 19.36 1.07
N VAL A 417 -4.41 18.83 1.26
CA VAL A 417 -5.35 19.29 2.30
C VAL A 417 -4.72 19.18 3.68
N VAL A 418 -4.10 18.05 4.00
CA VAL A 418 -3.50 17.81 5.32
C VAL A 418 -2.31 18.75 5.57
N ILE A 419 -1.44 18.95 4.57
CA ILE A 419 -0.31 19.89 4.70
C ILE A 419 -0.81 21.32 4.89
N LEU A 420 -1.84 21.75 4.15
CA LEU A 420 -2.42 23.07 4.32
C LEU A 420 -3.00 23.25 5.72
N LEU A 421 -3.78 22.30 6.24
CA LEU A 421 -4.36 22.35 7.57
C LEU A 421 -3.29 22.35 8.66
N ASN A 422 -2.21 21.57 8.49
CA ASN A 422 -1.06 21.59 9.39
C ASN A 422 -0.34 22.94 9.35
N THR A 423 -0.15 23.53 8.16
CA THR A 423 0.54 24.82 8.00
C THR A 423 -0.21 25.99 8.69
N ILE A 424 -1.55 25.93 8.74
CA ILE A 424 -2.37 26.94 9.42
C ILE A 424 -2.65 26.61 10.90
N GLY A 425 -2.04 25.56 11.44
CA GLY A 425 -2.13 25.18 12.86
C GLY A 425 -3.45 24.55 13.27
N VAL A 426 -4.20 23.93 12.33
CA VAL A 426 -5.44 23.18 12.61
C VAL A 426 -5.14 21.72 12.93
N LEU A 427 -4.05 21.16 12.40
CA LEU A 427 -3.60 19.77 12.60
C LEU A 427 -2.18 19.72 13.13
#